data_d157462431a9402189c630090e47f885
#
_entry.id   d157462431a9402189c630090e47f885
#
_cell.length_a   1.000
_cell.length_b   1.000
_cell.length_c   1.000
_cell.angle_alpha   90.00
_cell.angle_beta   90.00
_cell.angle_gamma   90.00
#
_symmetry.space_group_name_H-M   'P 1'
#
loop_
_entity.id
_entity.type
_entity.pdbx_description
1 polymer ?
#
loop_
_entity_poly.entity_id
_entity_poly.type
_entity_poly.pdbx_seq_one_letter_code
_entity_poly.pdbx_strand_id
1 'polypeptide(L)'
;TFALDVDDGQAVGDAVDRLAAEWGRIDVLFNNAGVSIPGTLELGADTLDLLYRTNLRAPFLFMKHVIPIMRRQGSGYIFNLASRNGKIGVAGLGGYTASKFGLVGLGEVLYRELAAQVIKVTTLCPGWVNTDMASGEGCVHPPEKMIQPEQIAATMRWLLSLGPSVSIMEVLLECTADVERRATGELHALYALRDGTPS
;
A
#
# COMPACT_ATOMS: atom_id res chain seq x y z
N THR A 1 20.67 1.26 9.86
CA THR A 1 19.30 1.74 10.21
C THR A 1 19.41 3.01 11.02
N PHE A 2 18.46 3.92 10.85
CA PHE A 2 18.29 5.11 11.66
C PHE A 2 16.80 5.43 11.82
N ALA A 3 16.44 6.04 12.94
CA ALA A 3 15.08 6.48 13.19
C ALA A 3 14.80 7.77 12.39
N LEU A 4 13.63 7.86 11.77
CA LEU A 4 13.21 8.99 10.97
C LEU A 4 11.71 9.18 11.15
N ASP A 5 11.27 10.40 11.40
CA ASP A 5 9.87 10.77 11.24
C ASP A 5 9.58 10.95 9.76
N VAL A 6 8.73 10.09 9.21
CA VAL A 6 8.38 10.10 7.78
C VAL A 6 7.56 11.33 7.37
N ASP A 7 7.01 12.07 8.33
CA ASP A 7 6.27 13.32 8.10
C ASP A 7 7.18 14.55 8.05
N ASP A 8 8.42 14.45 8.51
CA ASP A 8 9.42 15.52 8.40
C ASP A 8 10.09 15.48 7.01
N GLY A 9 9.61 16.37 6.12
CA GLY A 9 10.09 16.41 4.74
C GLY A 9 11.56 16.78 4.59
N GLN A 10 12.13 17.56 5.52
CA GLN A 10 13.56 17.89 5.51
C GLN A 10 14.38 16.67 5.91
N ALA A 11 13.99 16.01 7.01
CA ALA A 11 14.66 14.81 7.49
C ALA A 11 14.59 13.66 6.45
N VAL A 12 13.47 13.53 5.72
CA VAL A 12 13.35 12.58 4.60
C VAL A 12 14.35 12.89 3.49
N GLY A 13 14.47 14.19 3.10
CA GLY A 13 15.43 14.61 2.09
C GLY A 13 16.87 14.31 2.50
N ASP A 14 17.26 14.74 3.69
CA ASP A 14 18.60 14.54 4.24
C ASP A 14 18.97 13.05 4.35
N ALA A 15 17.99 12.21 4.73
CA ALA A 15 18.18 10.76 4.80
C ALA A 15 18.42 10.14 3.43
N VAL A 16 17.64 10.53 2.42
CA VAL A 16 17.80 10.03 1.05
C VAL A 16 19.12 10.48 0.46
N ASP A 17 19.51 11.74 0.64
CA ASP A 17 20.77 12.28 0.12
C ASP A 17 21.98 11.60 0.78
N ARG A 18 21.91 11.37 2.09
CA ARG A 18 22.94 10.61 2.82
C ARG A 18 23.09 9.19 2.30
N LEU A 19 21.97 8.45 2.12
CA LEU A 19 22.01 7.08 1.60
C LEU A 19 22.54 7.04 0.16
N ALA A 20 22.14 7.98 -0.68
CA ALA A 20 22.64 8.09 -2.04
C ALA A 20 24.15 8.37 -2.08
N ALA A 21 24.66 9.20 -1.19
CA ALA A 21 26.09 9.48 -1.07
C ALA A 21 26.89 8.27 -0.55
N GLU A 22 26.34 7.55 0.44
CA GLU A 22 26.99 6.39 1.05
C GLU A 22 27.01 5.16 0.11
N TRP A 23 25.89 4.88 -0.59
CA TRP A 23 25.73 3.67 -1.41
C TRP A 23 26.02 3.90 -2.90
N GLY A 24 26.07 5.15 -3.34
CA GLY A 24 26.23 5.53 -4.74
C GLY A 24 24.98 5.33 -5.60
N ARG A 25 23.97 4.58 -5.11
CA ARG A 25 22.73 4.28 -5.81
C ARG A 25 21.59 3.90 -4.86
N ILE A 26 20.36 4.02 -5.35
CA ILE A 26 19.14 3.52 -4.69
C ILE A 26 18.35 2.74 -5.74
N ASP A 27 18.29 1.41 -5.60
CA ASP A 27 17.65 0.54 -6.59
C ASP A 27 16.17 0.31 -6.29
N VAL A 28 15.81 0.25 -5.01
CA VAL A 28 14.46 -0.06 -4.56
C VAL A 28 14.05 0.94 -3.48
N LEU A 29 12.87 1.53 -3.67
CA LEU A 29 12.14 2.25 -2.62
C LEU A 29 10.91 1.43 -2.23
N PHE A 30 10.76 1.12 -0.95
CA PHE A 30 9.55 0.52 -0.41
C PHE A 30 8.87 1.47 0.57
N ASN A 31 7.81 2.12 0.12
CA ASN A 31 6.95 2.95 0.95
C ASN A 31 6.02 2.04 1.77
N ASN A 32 6.47 1.65 2.94
CA ASN A 32 5.78 0.72 3.85
C ASN A 32 5.11 1.41 5.03
N ALA A 33 5.65 2.52 5.52
CA ALA A 33 5.10 3.23 6.66
C ALA A 33 3.61 3.57 6.44
N GLY A 34 2.80 3.31 7.45
CA GLY A 34 1.37 3.57 7.37
C GLY A 34 0.68 3.42 8.72
N VAL A 35 -0.43 4.09 8.86
CA VAL A 35 -1.31 4.01 10.02
C VAL A 35 -2.75 3.79 9.57
N SER A 36 -3.52 3.11 10.40
CA SER A 36 -4.95 2.93 10.22
C SER A 36 -5.67 3.32 11.50
N ILE A 37 -6.69 4.13 11.36
CA ILE A 37 -7.54 4.59 12.46
C ILE A 37 -8.98 4.47 11.97
N PRO A 38 -9.83 3.69 12.66
CA PRO A 38 -11.25 3.62 12.35
C PRO A 38 -11.91 4.97 12.46
N GLY A 39 -12.86 5.24 11.57
CA GLY A 39 -13.66 6.45 11.57
C GLY A 39 -13.90 7.02 10.17
N THR A 40 -14.96 7.83 10.05
CA THR A 40 -15.33 8.53 8.81
C THR A 40 -15.58 9.99 9.12
N LEU A 41 -16.84 10.43 9.30
CA LEU A 41 -17.17 11.85 9.56
C LEU A 41 -16.98 12.25 11.03
N GLU A 42 -16.91 11.29 11.93
CA GLU A 42 -16.62 11.48 13.36
C GLU A 42 -15.13 11.69 13.66
N LEU A 43 -14.24 11.48 12.68
CA LEU A 43 -12.82 11.78 12.85
C LEU A 43 -12.58 13.27 13.08
N GLY A 44 -11.77 13.61 14.07
CA GLY A 44 -11.20 14.96 14.19
C GLY A 44 -10.26 15.28 13.02
N ALA A 45 -10.13 16.57 12.70
CA ALA A 45 -9.26 17.02 11.61
C ALA A 45 -7.80 16.55 11.79
N ASP A 46 -7.27 16.60 13.01
CA ASP A 46 -5.89 16.17 13.29
C ASP A 46 -5.67 14.68 13.00
N THR A 47 -6.69 13.84 13.27
CA THR A 47 -6.62 12.40 12.97
C THR A 47 -6.68 12.15 11.46
N LEU A 48 -7.54 12.88 10.75
CA LEU A 48 -7.58 12.82 9.29
C LEU A 48 -6.25 13.27 8.69
N ASP A 49 -5.70 14.37 9.18
CA ASP A 49 -4.39 14.89 8.75
C ASP A 49 -3.26 13.88 9.02
N LEU A 50 -3.25 13.20 10.16
CA LEU A 50 -2.29 12.14 10.45
C LEU A 50 -2.36 11.02 9.42
N LEU A 51 -3.56 10.54 9.08
CA LEU A 51 -3.77 9.51 8.06
C LEU A 51 -3.20 9.95 6.70
N TYR A 52 -3.47 11.18 6.28
CA TYR A 52 -2.97 11.71 5.02
C TYR A 52 -1.46 11.97 5.03
N ARG A 53 -0.93 12.53 6.11
CA ARG A 53 0.52 12.78 6.25
C ARG A 53 1.30 11.48 6.16
N THR A 54 0.89 10.46 6.92
CA THR A 54 1.64 9.20 6.96
C THR A 54 1.39 8.34 5.72
N ASN A 55 0.13 8.15 5.29
CA ASN A 55 -0.19 7.18 4.25
C ASN A 55 -0.01 7.70 2.82
N LEU A 56 -0.01 9.02 2.61
CA LEU A 56 0.05 9.62 1.27
C LEU A 56 1.21 10.61 1.12
N ARG A 57 1.31 11.60 2.01
CA ARG A 57 2.33 12.64 1.91
C ARG A 57 3.75 12.09 2.12
N ALA A 58 3.94 11.21 3.08
CA ALA A 58 5.25 10.60 3.32
C ALA A 58 5.76 9.79 2.11
N PRO A 59 5.00 8.84 1.52
CA PRO A 59 5.37 8.22 0.24
C PRO A 59 5.71 9.22 -0.86
N PHE A 60 4.90 10.28 -1.01
CA PHE A 60 5.18 11.34 -1.98
C PHE A 60 6.54 11.99 -1.73
N LEU A 61 6.88 12.32 -0.49
CA LEU A 61 8.16 12.94 -0.13
C LEU A 61 9.34 12.02 -0.46
N PHE A 62 9.28 10.72 -0.08
CA PHE A 62 10.33 9.77 -0.45
C PHE A 62 10.48 9.65 -1.96
N MET A 63 9.39 9.50 -2.71
CA MET A 63 9.42 9.43 -4.16
C MET A 63 9.98 10.69 -4.79
N LYS A 64 9.64 11.89 -4.26
CA LYS A 64 10.16 13.18 -4.72
C LYS A 64 11.69 13.26 -4.66
N HIS A 65 12.30 12.69 -3.61
CA HIS A 65 13.75 12.70 -3.45
C HIS A 65 14.45 11.54 -4.16
N VAL A 66 13.84 10.34 -4.19
CA VAL A 66 14.45 9.13 -4.77
C VAL A 66 14.37 9.11 -6.30
N ILE A 67 13.26 9.55 -6.90
CA ILE A 67 13.07 9.51 -8.36
C ILE A 67 14.17 10.23 -9.14
N PRO A 68 14.64 11.45 -8.75
CA PRO A 68 15.76 12.09 -9.43
C PRO A 68 17.06 11.27 -9.41
N ILE A 69 17.29 10.49 -8.34
CA ILE A 69 18.44 9.60 -8.22
C ILE A 69 18.28 8.44 -9.20
N MET A 70 17.14 7.75 -9.18
CA MET A 70 16.82 6.66 -10.12
C MET A 70 16.87 7.10 -11.58
N ARG A 71 16.46 8.34 -11.89
CA ARG A 71 16.60 8.92 -13.23
C ARG A 71 18.06 9.02 -13.67
N ARG A 72 18.95 9.49 -12.80
CA ARG A 72 20.39 9.55 -13.10
C ARG A 72 21.01 8.17 -13.25
N GLN A 73 20.49 7.17 -12.53
CA GLN A 73 20.91 5.77 -12.61
C GLN A 73 20.42 5.09 -13.90
N GLY A 74 19.36 5.60 -14.52
CA GLY A 74 18.67 4.96 -15.64
C GLY A 74 17.87 3.71 -15.25
N SER A 75 17.62 3.48 -13.96
CA SER A 75 16.84 2.34 -13.45
C SER A 75 16.38 2.55 -12.03
N GLY A 76 15.28 1.90 -11.64
CA GLY A 76 14.79 1.87 -10.28
C GLY A 76 13.47 1.10 -10.15
N TYR A 77 13.12 0.74 -8.93
CA TYR A 77 11.83 0.14 -8.63
C TYR A 77 11.22 0.75 -7.36
N ILE A 78 9.99 1.22 -7.46
CA ILE A 78 9.23 1.79 -6.36
C ILE A 78 8.06 0.86 -6.05
N PHE A 79 7.96 0.46 -4.79
CA PHE A 79 6.81 -0.25 -4.25
C PHE A 79 6.06 0.65 -3.28
N ASN A 80 4.77 0.84 -3.51
CA ASN A 80 3.88 1.53 -2.58
C ASN A 80 2.98 0.51 -1.88
N LEU A 81 3.05 0.41 -0.55
CA LEU A 81 2.13 -0.44 0.21
C LEU A 81 0.85 0.32 0.50
N ALA A 82 -0.13 0.13 -0.39
CA ALA A 82 -1.47 0.66 -0.19
C ALA A 82 -2.30 -0.27 0.71
N SER A 83 -3.44 -0.69 0.24
CA SER A 83 -4.37 -1.62 0.87
C SER A 83 -5.45 -2.02 -0.15
N ARG A 84 -6.15 -3.11 0.08
CA ARG A 84 -7.45 -3.38 -0.57
C ARG A 84 -8.40 -2.18 -0.41
N ASN A 85 -8.32 -1.47 0.72
CA ASN A 85 -9.10 -0.26 0.96
C ASN A 85 -8.71 0.93 0.06
N GLY A 86 -7.64 0.83 -0.70
CA GLY A 86 -7.32 1.74 -1.80
C GLY A 86 -8.07 1.43 -3.10
N LYS A 87 -8.87 0.33 -3.13
CA LYS A 87 -9.63 -0.14 -4.30
C LYS A 87 -11.14 -0.15 -4.05
N ILE A 88 -11.55 -0.37 -2.81
CA ILE A 88 -12.95 -0.43 -2.40
C ILE A 88 -13.14 0.37 -1.11
N GLY A 89 -14.26 1.06 -1.00
CA GLY A 89 -14.66 1.73 0.25
C GLY A 89 -15.12 0.71 1.29
N VAL A 90 -14.64 0.88 2.51
CA VAL A 90 -15.05 0.05 3.64
C VAL A 90 -15.73 0.96 4.69
N ALA A 91 -16.96 0.62 5.07
CA ALA A 91 -17.69 1.37 6.08
C ALA A 91 -16.90 1.42 7.40
N GLY A 92 -16.87 2.59 8.04
CA GLY A 92 -16.13 2.82 9.28
C GLY A 92 -14.63 3.07 9.10
N LEU A 93 -14.11 3.10 7.87
CA LEU A 93 -12.69 3.37 7.57
C LEU A 93 -12.53 4.50 6.54
N GLY A 94 -13.39 5.51 6.56
CA GLY A 94 -13.44 6.55 5.53
C GLY A 94 -12.12 7.32 5.37
N GLY A 95 -11.53 7.80 6.47
CA GLY A 95 -10.26 8.53 6.43
C GLY A 95 -9.09 7.67 5.92
N TYR A 96 -8.97 6.45 6.42
CA TYR A 96 -7.97 5.49 5.95
C TYR A 96 -8.15 5.15 4.45
N THR A 97 -9.39 4.78 4.08
CA THR A 97 -9.76 4.50 2.69
C THR A 97 -9.35 5.64 1.75
N ALA A 98 -9.73 6.86 2.06
CA ALA A 98 -9.40 8.03 1.23
C ALA A 98 -7.88 8.22 1.08
N SER A 99 -7.10 8.05 2.15
CA SER A 99 -5.64 8.13 2.10
C SER A 99 -5.02 7.04 1.20
N LYS A 100 -5.54 5.81 1.25
CA LYS A 100 -5.05 4.69 0.44
C LYS A 100 -5.49 4.76 -1.03
N PHE A 101 -6.69 5.27 -1.33
CA PHE A 101 -7.08 5.61 -2.70
C PHE A 101 -6.15 6.67 -3.30
N GLY A 102 -5.80 7.71 -2.52
CA GLY A 102 -4.83 8.71 -2.94
C GLY A 102 -3.47 8.11 -3.31
N LEU A 103 -2.96 7.18 -2.50
CA LEU A 103 -1.69 6.50 -2.78
C LEU A 103 -1.76 5.61 -4.03
N VAL A 104 -2.87 4.89 -4.24
CA VAL A 104 -3.09 4.10 -5.47
C VAL A 104 -3.10 5.01 -6.69
N GLY A 105 -3.88 6.11 -6.66
CA GLY A 105 -3.93 7.08 -7.77
C GLY A 105 -2.56 7.71 -8.08
N LEU A 106 -1.82 8.12 -7.05
CA LEU A 106 -0.45 8.62 -7.21
C LEU A 106 0.48 7.56 -7.82
N GLY A 107 0.38 6.32 -7.36
CA GLY A 107 1.16 5.19 -7.91
C GLY A 107 0.86 4.96 -9.39
N GLU A 108 -0.41 5.02 -9.78
CA GLU A 108 -0.84 4.85 -11.17
C GLU A 108 -0.31 5.96 -12.09
N VAL A 109 -0.31 7.22 -11.65
CA VAL A 109 0.25 8.34 -12.40
C VAL A 109 1.76 8.13 -12.61
N LEU A 110 2.50 7.86 -11.52
CA LEU A 110 3.95 7.66 -11.59
C LEU A 110 4.33 6.43 -12.40
N TYR A 111 3.54 5.35 -12.35
CA TYR A 111 3.73 4.18 -13.22
C TYR A 111 3.78 4.57 -14.70
N ARG A 112 2.90 5.47 -15.15
CA ARG A 112 2.87 5.96 -16.54
C ARG A 112 4.00 6.95 -16.84
N GLU A 113 4.23 7.91 -15.95
CA GLU A 113 5.22 8.96 -16.16
C GLU A 113 6.65 8.43 -16.19
N LEU A 114 6.96 7.37 -15.44
CA LEU A 114 8.31 6.85 -15.28
C LEU A 114 8.63 5.67 -16.20
N ALA A 115 7.65 5.11 -16.90
CA ALA A 115 7.82 3.92 -17.74
C ALA A 115 8.93 4.09 -18.80
N ALA A 116 8.98 5.23 -19.48
CA ALA A 116 10.00 5.53 -20.48
C ALA A 116 11.42 5.71 -19.90
N GLN A 117 11.54 5.82 -18.58
CA GLN A 117 12.80 6.07 -17.85
C GLN A 117 13.35 4.79 -17.20
N VAL A 118 12.76 3.63 -17.51
CA VAL A 118 13.12 2.32 -16.92
C VAL A 118 13.01 2.32 -15.39
N ILE A 119 12.10 3.14 -14.86
CA ILE A 119 11.75 3.16 -13.44
C ILE A 119 10.36 2.55 -13.29
N LYS A 120 10.30 1.42 -12.60
CA LYS A 120 9.05 0.70 -12.38
C LYS A 120 8.37 1.18 -11.09
N VAL A 121 7.06 1.24 -11.11
CA VAL A 121 6.23 1.56 -9.93
C VAL A 121 5.16 0.50 -9.81
N THR A 122 5.09 -0.18 -8.67
CA THR A 122 4.02 -1.13 -8.36
C THR A 122 3.36 -0.76 -7.04
N THR A 123 2.04 -0.67 -7.06
CA THR A 123 1.25 -0.50 -5.85
C THR A 123 0.75 -1.87 -5.37
N LEU A 124 1.13 -2.24 -4.15
CA LEU A 124 0.67 -3.47 -3.50
C LEU A 124 -0.59 -3.15 -2.69
N CYS A 125 -1.67 -3.86 -2.95
CA CYS A 125 -2.98 -3.66 -2.32
C CYS A 125 -3.38 -4.89 -1.50
N PRO A 126 -2.75 -5.16 -0.35
CA PRO A 126 -3.10 -6.31 0.46
C PRO A 126 -4.44 -6.11 1.19
N GLY A 127 -5.14 -7.23 1.42
CA GLY A 127 -6.19 -7.35 2.42
C GLY A 127 -5.59 -7.48 3.82
N TRP A 128 -6.11 -8.41 4.63
CA TRP A 128 -5.63 -8.62 5.99
C TRP A 128 -4.23 -9.24 6.02
N VAL A 129 -3.27 -8.49 6.54
CA VAL A 129 -1.89 -8.95 6.77
C VAL A 129 -1.70 -9.16 8.27
N ASN A 130 -1.08 -10.27 8.66
CA ASN A 130 -0.78 -10.60 10.07
C ASN A 130 0.24 -9.62 10.66
N THR A 131 -0.27 -8.55 11.24
CA THR A 131 0.49 -7.46 11.86
C THR A 131 -0.30 -6.89 13.03
N ASP A 132 0.35 -6.13 13.90
CA ASP A 132 -0.29 -5.43 15.02
C ASP A 132 -1.43 -4.50 14.55
N MET A 133 -1.32 -3.92 13.35
CA MET A 133 -2.38 -3.09 12.75
C MET A 133 -3.67 -3.90 12.57
N ALA A 134 -3.59 -5.12 12.02
CA ALA A 134 -4.76 -5.96 11.80
C ALA A 134 -5.42 -6.38 13.12
N SER A 135 -4.61 -6.69 14.13
CA SER A 135 -5.09 -7.02 15.48
C SER A 135 -5.80 -5.84 16.14
N GLY A 136 -5.26 -4.63 15.97
CA GLY A 136 -5.86 -3.39 16.48
C GLY A 136 -7.15 -2.98 15.78
N GLU A 137 -7.35 -3.38 14.53
CA GLU A 137 -8.57 -3.10 13.75
C GLU A 137 -9.69 -4.14 13.94
N GLY A 138 -9.49 -5.13 14.79
CA GLY A 138 -10.49 -6.16 15.07
C GLY A 138 -10.68 -7.14 13.92
N CYS A 139 -9.60 -7.54 13.24
CA CYS A 139 -9.65 -8.59 12.24
C CYS A 139 -10.26 -9.87 12.82
N VAL A 140 -11.24 -10.43 12.11
CA VAL A 140 -11.95 -11.64 12.53
C VAL A 140 -11.24 -12.94 12.16
N HIS A 141 -10.18 -12.87 11.37
CA HIS A 141 -9.41 -14.03 10.93
C HIS A 141 -8.30 -14.34 11.92
N PRO A 142 -8.06 -15.61 12.23
CA PRO A 142 -6.90 -16.00 13.03
C PRO A 142 -5.59 -15.72 12.25
N PRO A 143 -4.49 -15.42 12.94
CA PRO A 143 -3.23 -14.99 12.33
C PRO A 143 -2.72 -15.88 11.19
N GLU A 144 -2.86 -17.19 11.33
CA GLU A 144 -2.41 -18.18 10.33
C GLU A 144 -3.24 -18.18 9.03
N LYS A 145 -4.44 -17.58 9.04
CA LYS A 145 -5.29 -17.41 7.86
C LYS A 145 -5.16 -16.05 7.18
N MET A 146 -4.39 -15.14 7.77
CA MET A 146 -4.05 -13.86 7.16
C MET A 146 -2.87 -13.99 6.19
N ILE A 147 -2.67 -12.98 5.35
CA ILE A 147 -1.44 -12.83 4.56
C ILE A 147 -0.28 -12.64 5.53
N GLN A 148 0.80 -13.40 5.36
CA GLN A 148 2.00 -13.20 6.18
C GLN A 148 2.90 -12.13 5.56
N PRO A 149 3.63 -11.31 6.36
CA PRO A 149 4.57 -10.30 5.84
C PRO A 149 5.58 -10.87 4.84
N GLU A 150 6.02 -12.12 5.06
CA GLU A 150 6.95 -12.85 4.18
C GLU A 150 6.35 -13.08 2.77
N GLN A 151 5.03 -13.20 2.66
CA GLN A 151 4.34 -13.34 1.37
C GLN A 151 4.33 -12.02 0.59
N ILE A 152 4.21 -10.88 1.27
CA ILE A 152 4.41 -9.55 0.64
C ILE A 152 5.85 -9.45 0.13
N ALA A 153 6.84 -9.79 0.95
CA ALA A 153 8.25 -9.79 0.54
C ALA A 153 8.53 -10.76 -0.60
N ALA A 154 7.88 -11.94 -0.63
CA ALA A 154 8.00 -12.90 -1.73
C ALA A 154 7.41 -12.34 -3.03
N THR A 155 6.27 -11.65 -2.96
CA THR A 155 5.67 -10.95 -4.11
C THR A 155 6.62 -9.88 -4.66
N MET A 156 7.21 -9.07 -3.80
CA MET A 156 8.20 -8.07 -4.24
C MET A 156 9.41 -8.72 -4.90
N ARG A 157 9.96 -9.80 -4.33
CA ARG A 157 11.07 -10.55 -4.94
C ARG A 157 10.71 -11.09 -6.32
N TRP A 158 9.50 -11.64 -6.47
CA TRP A 158 9.01 -12.08 -7.77
C TRP A 158 8.94 -10.92 -8.77
N LEU A 159 8.38 -9.78 -8.39
CA LEU A 159 8.31 -8.58 -9.23
C LEU A 159 9.69 -8.07 -9.64
N LEU A 160 10.67 -8.11 -8.73
CA LEU A 160 12.05 -7.73 -9.00
C LEU A 160 12.75 -8.70 -9.97
N SER A 161 12.34 -9.97 -10.01
CA SER A 161 12.90 -10.97 -10.94
C SER A 161 12.39 -10.83 -12.37
N LEU A 162 11.33 -10.05 -12.60
CA LEU A 162 10.80 -9.81 -13.94
C LEU A 162 11.72 -8.90 -14.74
N GLY A 163 11.96 -9.29 -15.99
CA GLY A 163 12.81 -8.53 -16.91
C GLY A 163 12.34 -7.08 -17.15
N PRO A 164 13.16 -6.26 -17.79
CA PRO A 164 12.89 -4.83 -17.99
C PRO A 164 11.66 -4.55 -18.85
N SER A 165 11.28 -5.48 -19.72
CA SER A 165 10.12 -5.37 -20.61
C SER A 165 8.77 -5.59 -19.91
N VAL A 166 8.77 -6.05 -18.64
CA VAL A 166 7.56 -6.30 -17.86
C VAL A 166 7.43 -5.25 -16.78
N SER A 167 6.29 -4.57 -16.75
CA SER A 167 5.92 -3.66 -15.66
C SER A 167 4.52 -4.00 -15.17
N ILE A 168 4.36 -4.11 -13.86
CA ILE A 168 3.09 -4.43 -13.22
C ILE A 168 2.69 -3.22 -12.37
N MET A 169 1.58 -2.60 -12.72
CA MET A 169 1.10 -1.38 -12.07
C MET A 169 0.59 -1.65 -10.65
N GLU A 170 -0.11 -2.76 -10.47
CA GLU A 170 -0.79 -3.06 -9.22
C GLU A 170 -0.87 -4.55 -8.96
N VAL A 171 -0.79 -4.94 -7.69
CA VAL A 171 -1.03 -6.31 -7.24
C VAL A 171 -2.01 -6.28 -6.07
N LEU A 172 -3.19 -6.86 -6.28
CA LEU A 172 -4.16 -7.11 -5.23
C LEU A 172 -3.88 -8.47 -4.60
N LEU A 173 -3.65 -8.50 -3.29
CA LEU A 173 -3.47 -9.72 -2.51
C LEU A 173 -4.60 -9.80 -1.48
N GLU A 174 -5.32 -10.90 -1.47
CA GLU A 174 -6.39 -11.11 -0.49
C GLU A 174 -6.14 -12.38 0.31
N CYS A 175 -6.49 -12.37 1.60
CA CYS A 175 -6.46 -13.61 2.37
C CYS A 175 -7.63 -14.50 1.92
N THR A 176 -7.33 -15.77 1.63
CA THR A 176 -8.30 -16.73 1.10
C THR A 176 -9.55 -16.85 1.98
N ALA A 177 -9.36 -16.83 3.31
CA ALA A 177 -10.47 -16.91 4.26
C ALA A 177 -11.43 -15.72 4.18
N ASP A 178 -10.96 -14.51 3.84
CA ASP A 178 -11.84 -13.34 3.67
C ASP A 178 -12.59 -13.40 2.33
N VAL A 179 -11.94 -13.88 1.28
CA VAL A 179 -12.59 -14.12 -0.02
C VAL A 179 -13.69 -15.17 0.12
N GLU A 180 -13.39 -16.30 0.77
CA GLU A 180 -14.34 -17.37 1.05
C GLU A 180 -15.55 -16.86 1.84
N ARG A 181 -15.33 -16.12 2.92
CA ARG A 181 -16.40 -15.57 3.77
C ARG A 181 -17.33 -14.64 2.99
N ARG A 182 -16.77 -13.77 2.13
CA ARG A 182 -17.57 -12.85 1.31
C ARG A 182 -18.36 -13.59 0.23
N ALA A 183 -17.71 -14.52 -0.48
CA ALA A 183 -18.37 -15.30 -1.51
C ALA A 183 -19.52 -16.16 -0.94
N THR A 184 -19.32 -16.78 0.22
CA THR A 184 -20.37 -17.56 0.90
C THR A 184 -21.57 -16.68 1.27
N GLY A 185 -21.33 -15.49 1.82
CA GLY A 185 -22.40 -14.54 2.15
C GLY A 185 -23.19 -14.08 0.93
N GLU A 186 -22.51 -13.76 -0.16
CA GLU A 186 -23.17 -13.39 -1.43
C GLU A 186 -23.99 -14.53 -2.01
N LEU A 187 -23.46 -15.77 -2.01
CA LEU A 187 -24.17 -16.96 -2.49
C LEU A 187 -25.41 -17.26 -1.65
N HIS A 188 -25.31 -17.16 -0.31
CA HIS A 188 -26.46 -17.35 0.57
C HIS A 188 -27.56 -16.34 0.27
N ALA A 189 -27.21 -15.05 0.08
CA ALA A 189 -28.17 -14.00 -0.27
C ALA A 189 -28.84 -14.28 -1.61
N LEU A 190 -28.08 -14.71 -2.63
CA LEU A 190 -28.64 -15.06 -3.94
C LEU A 190 -29.59 -16.27 -3.87
N TYR A 191 -29.22 -17.31 -3.11
CA TYR A 191 -30.09 -18.48 -2.94
C TYR A 191 -31.34 -18.16 -2.15
N ALA A 192 -31.26 -17.33 -1.12
CA ALA A 192 -32.43 -16.87 -0.39
C ALA A 192 -33.43 -16.11 -1.28
N LEU A 193 -32.92 -15.23 -2.16
CA LEU A 193 -33.73 -14.52 -3.15
C LEU A 193 -34.38 -15.48 -4.16
N ARG A 194 -33.64 -16.46 -4.67
CA ARG A 194 -34.15 -17.47 -5.60
C ARG A 194 -35.23 -18.33 -4.99
N ASP A 195 -35.03 -18.76 -3.74
CA ASP A 195 -35.90 -19.74 -3.07
C ASP A 195 -37.03 -19.05 -2.27
N GLY A 196 -37.11 -17.71 -2.30
CA GLY A 196 -38.17 -16.91 -1.64
C GLY A 196 -38.11 -16.99 -0.11
N THR A 197 -36.94 -17.37 0.47
CA THR A 197 -36.76 -17.38 1.93
C THR A 197 -36.32 -15.99 2.39
N PRO A 198 -36.97 -15.38 3.41
CA PRO A 198 -36.48 -14.12 3.98
C PRO A 198 -35.10 -14.28 4.60
N SER A 199 -34.21 -13.32 4.34
CA SER A 199 -32.86 -13.22 4.92
C SER A 199 -32.88 -12.96 6.41
#